data_4702d8ff934bddb6535b7f9987360340
#
_entry.id   4702d8ff934bddb6535b7f9987360340
#
_cell.length_a   1.000
_cell.length_b   1.000
_cell.length_c   1.000
_cell.angle_alpha   90.00
_cell.angle_beta   90.00
_cell.angle_gamma   90.00
#
_symmetry.space_group_name_H-M   'P 1'
#
loop_
_entity.id
_entity.type
_entity.pdbx_description
1 polymer ?
#
loop_
_entity_poly.entity_id
_entity_poly.type
_entity_poly.pdbx_seq_one_letter_code
_entity_poly.pdbx_strand_id
1 'polypeptide(L)'
;MNNKKENINLKQLATTIIIIILLILTGYALPQNESNKELPPENTNTDSNIKINNIPPYSGKLVIAINNNEPYFEDNDISTKNFEDYSKLDDFDRAGVAFANICKYTMPPEGTKRGNISYKPTGWVQYLYGENNSKHLYERCHLIAWQLGNENNNRQNLITGTAQLNDAMIEYENIVANWIKQKNRQNKDYHVLYRITPIYEGKNKLATGIQMEAKSVEEEGVSFNKFIYNVQDNFEIDYSTGKAKLIK
;
A
#
# COMPACT_ATOMS: atom_id res chain seq x y z
N MET A 1 35.11 41.26 7.56
CA MET A 1 34.68 40.57 6.33
C MET A 1 35.89 39.90 5.71
N ASN A 2 36.05 38.60 5.93
CA ASN A 2 37.14 37.81 5.33
C ASN A 2 36.49 36.72 4.44
N ASN A 3 36.51 36.95 3.14
CA ASN A 3 36.17 35.96 2.13
C ASN A 3 37.36 35.01 1.95
N LYS A 4 37.32 33.84 2.53
CA LYS A 4 38.19 32.72 2.14
C LYS A 4 37.63 32.11 0.85
N LYS A 5 38.26 32.42 -0.29
CA LYS A 5 38.09 31.64 -1.52
C LYS A 5 38.82 30.29 -1.32
N GLU A 6 38.10 29.20 -1.30
CA GLU A 6 38.71 27.85 -1.37
C GLU A 6 39.28 27.66 -2.77
N ASN A 7 40.65 27.63 -2.85
CA ASN A 7 41.35 27.26 -4.07
C ASN A 7 41.23 25.75 -4.28
N ILE A 8 40.35 25.32 -5.16
CA ILE A 8 40.27 23.91 -5.59
C ILE A 8 41.57 23.58 -6.31
N ASN A 9 42.32 22.63 -5.79
CA ASN A 9 43.59 22.19 -6.34
C ASN A 9 43.35 21.51 -7.71
N LEU A 10 43.82 22.10 -8.76
CA LEU A 10 43.68 21.64 -10.16
C LEU A 10 44.13 20.19 -10.34
N LYS A 11 45.12 19.73 -9.56
CA LYS A 11 45.58 18.33 -9.55
C LYS A 11 44.54 17.37 -8.96
N GLN A 12 43.80 17.76 -7.91
CA GLN A 12 42.72 16.95 -7.36
C GLN A 12 41.54 16.86 -8.33
N LEU A 13 41.22 17.96 -9.03
CA LEU A 13 40.16 17.93 -10.03
C LEU A 13 40.51 17.00 -11.20
N ALA A 14 41.75 17.07 -11.70
CA ALA A 14 42.23 16.19 -12.77
C ALA A 14 42.24 14.72 -12.36
N THR A 15 42.64 14.38 -11.13
CA THR A 15 42.63 13.02 -10.62
C THR A 15 41.20 12.45 -10.49
N THR A 16 40.26 13.28 -10.04
CA THR A 16 38.84 12.86 -9.92
C THR A 16 38.23 12.62 -11.30
N ILE A 17 38.52 13.42 -12.28
CA ILE A 17 38.02 13.21 -13.66
C ILE A 17 38.62 11.97 -14.29
N ILE A 18 39.90 11.65 -14.07
CA ILE A 18 40.55 10.43 -14.59
C ILE A 18 39.92 9.18 -13.94
N ILE A 19 39.60 9.21 -12.66
CA ILE A 19 38.95 8.08 -11.94
C ILE A 19 37.54 7.86 -12.50
N ILE A 20 36.76 8.91 -12.77
CA ILE A 20 35.43 8.81 -13.38
C ILE A 20 35.49 8.21 -14.78
N ILE A 21 36.46 8.63 -15.62
CA ILE A 21 36.65 8.11 -16.98
C ILE A 21 37.07 6.62 -16.94
N LEU A 22 37.93 6.23 -16.02
CA LEU A 22 38.37 4.85 -15.83
C LEU A 22 37.20 3.93 -15.39
N LEU A 23 36.31 4.42 -14.52
CA LEU A 23 35.11 3.70 -14.10
C LEU A 23 34.11 3.48 -15.23
N ILE A 24 33.98 4.44 -16.16
CA ILE A 24 33.15 4.32 -17.36
C ILE A 24 33.73 3.30 -18.33
N LEU A 25 35.06 3.24 -18.48
CA LEU A 25 35.74 2.31 -19.40
C LEU A 25 35.81 0.86 -18.87
N THR A 26 35.69 0.64 -17.57
CA THR A 26 35.72 -0.71 -16.97
C THR A 26 34.32 -1.33 -16.78
N GLY A 27 33.26 -0.65 -17.23
CA GLY A 27 31.89 -1.20 -17.16
C GLY A 27 31.33 -1.33 -15.74
N TYR A 28 31.97 -0.73 -14.74
CA TYR A 28 31.37 -0.62 -13.40
C TYR A 28 30.27 0.47 -13.45
N ALA A 29 29.03 0.04 -13.58
CA ALA A 29 27.87 0.90 -13.39
C ALA A 29 27.94 1.50 -11.96
N LEU A 30 27.85 2.82 -11.86
CA LEU A 30 27.58 3.48 -10.58
C LEU A 30 26.29 2.88 -10.00
N PRO A 31 26.20 2.65 -8.69
CA PRO A 31 24.97 2.19 -8.10
C PRO A 31 23.87 3.19 -8.46
N GLN A 32 22.98 2.77 -9.34
CA GLN A 32 21.75 3.51 -9.60
C GLN A 32 20.95 3.46 -8.31
N ASN A 33 20.56 4.63 -7.83
CA ASN A 33 19.66 4.78 -6.69
C ASN A 33 18.41 3.94 -6.99
N GLU A 34 18.21 2.85 -6.23
CA GLU A 34 17.04 1.97 -6.31
C GLU A 34 15.78 2.72 -5.83
N SER A 35 15.30 3.67 -6.60
CA SER A 35 14.03 4.37 -6.32
C SER A 35 12.97 4.19 -7.40
N ASN A 36 13.23 3.39 -8.43
CA ASN A 36 12.23 2.94 -9.39
C ASN A 36 12.04 1.42 -9.24
N LYS A 37 11.40 0.99 -8.15
CA LYS A 37 10.73 -0.30 -8.19
C LYS A 37 9.50 -0.09 -9.08
N GLU A 38 9.65 -0.41 -10.37
CA GLU A 38 8.52 -0.65 -11.26
C GLU A 38 7.60 -1.68 -10.60
N LEU A 39 6.30 -1.54 -10.82
CA LEU A 39 5.33 -2.59 -10.48
C LEU A 39 5.92 -3.95 -10.89
N PRO A 40 5.83 -5.00 -10.05
CA PRO A 40 6.28 -6.33 -10.43
C PRO A 40 5.73 -6.65 -11.82
N PRO A 41 6.53 -7.22 -12.75
CA PRO A 41 6.06 -7.48 -14.11
C PRO A 41 4.78 -8.29 -14.04
N GLU A 42 3.69 -7.71 -14.51
CA GLU A 42 2.38 -8.34 -14.58
C GLU A 42 2.52 -9.51 -15.54
N ASN A 43 2.41 -10.70 -14.99
CA ASN A 43 2.39 -11.93 -15.79
C ASN A 43 1.08 -11.92 -16.58
N THR A 44 1.14 -11.45 -17.83
CA THR A 44 0.01 -11.21 -18.72
C THR A 44 -0.59 -12.52 -19.24
N ASN A 45 -1.12 -13.36 -18.36
CA ASN A 45 -1.94 -14.49 -18.79
C ASN A 45 -3.21 -14.60 -17.94
N THR A 46 -4.34 -14.28 -18.55
CA THR A 46 -5.70 -14.75 -18.32
C THR A 46 -6.60 -14.10 -17.25
N ASP A 47 -6.24 -13.00 -16.58
CA ASP A 47 -7.15 -12.35 -15.64
C ASP A 47 -7.99 -11.20 -16.25
N SER A 48 -8.11 -11.14 -17.57
CA SER A 48 -8.89 -10.10 -18.25
C SER A 48 -10.40 -10.27 -17.97
N ASN A 49 -10.98 -9.32 -17.24
CA ASN A 49 -12.41 -9.15 -16.91
C ASN A 49 -12.95 -9.76 -15.60
N ILE A 50 -12.11 -10.03 -14.60
CA ILE A 50 -12.63 -10.35 -13.26
C ILE A 50 -13.25 -9.08 -12.68
N LYS A 51 -14.55 -9.14 -12.34
CA LYS A 51 -15.27 -8.05 -11.67
C LYS A 51 -15.39 -8.32 -10.18
N ILE A 52 -15.51 -7.28 -9.38
CA ILE A 52 -15.63 -7.40 -7.92
C ILE A 52 -16.78 -8.31 -7.47
N ASN A 53 -17.85 -8.40 -8.24
CA ASN A 53 -18.98 -9.27 -7.96
C ASN A 53 -18.75 -10.74 -8.34
N ASN A 54 -17.62 -11.06 -8.92
CA ASN A 54 -17.28 -12.40 -9.41
C ASN A 54 -15.81 -12.75 -9.15
N ILE A 55 -15.34 -12.49 -7.94
CA ILE A 55 -13.99 -12.85 -7.50
C ILE A 55 -13.89 -14.37 -7.46
N PRO A 56 -12.94 -14.99 -8.16
CA PRO A 56 -12.75 -16.43 -8.11
C PRO A 56 -12.27 -16.88 -6.73
N PRO A 57 -12.49 -18.15 -6.37
CA PRO A 57 -11.85 -18.73 -5.18
C PRO A 57 -10.32 -18.59 -5.24
N TYR A 58 -9.70 -18.42 -4.07
CA TYR A 58 -8.24 -18.39 -3.98
C TYR A 58 -7.61 -19.65 -4.58
N SER A 59 -6.65 -19.46 -5.46
CA SER A 59 -5.96 -20.56 -6.18
C SER A 59 -4.43 -20.47 -6.09
N GLY A 60 -3.91 -19.80 -5.05
CA GLY A 60 -2.47 -19.64 -4.82
C GLY A 60 -1.89 -18.30 -5.29
N LYS A 61 -2.65 -17.47 -6.02
CA LYS A 61 -2.24 -16.12 -6.40
C LYS A 61 -2.87 -15.11 -5.42
N LEU A 62 -2.06 -14.54 -4.53
CA LEU A 62 -2.53 -13.66 -3.45
C LEU A 62 -3.21 -12.39 -3.97
N VAL A 63 -2.64 -11.79 -5.01
CA VAL A 63 -3.13 -10.54 -5.62
C VAL A 63 -3.54 -10.81 -7.05
N ILE A 64 -4.75 -10.41 -7.40
CA ILE A 64 -5.26 -10.46 -8.78
C ILE A 64 -5.66 -9.08 -9.25
N ALA A 65 -5.48 -8.81 -10.54
CA ALA A 65 -6.06 -7.63 -11.18
C ALA A 65 -7.56 -7.88 -11.38
N ILE A 66 -8.37 -6.88 -11.10
CA ILE A 66 -9.80 -6.89 -11.41
C ILE A 66 -10.13 -5.72 -12.33
N ASN A 67 -11.19 -5.85 -13.10
CA ASN A 67 -11.60 -4.84 -14.08
C ASN A 67 -10.45 -4.43 -15.01
N ASN A 68 -9.66 -5.40 -15.52
CA ASN A 68 -8.45 -5.15 -16.35
C ASN A 68 -7.40 -4.24 -15.68
N ASN A 69 -7.31 -4.25 -14.37
CA ASN A 69 -6.49 -3.34 -13.58
C ASN A 69 -6.91 -1.86 -13.65
N GLU A 70 -8.09 -1.57 -14.23
CA GLU A 70 -8.59 -0.21 -14.36
C GLU A 70 -9.42 0.18 -13.12
N PRO A 71 -9.00 1.21 -12.36
CA PRO A 71 -9.78 1.72 -11.25
C PRO A 71 -11.03 2.45 -11.78
N TYR A 72 -12.13 2.35 -11.06
CA TYR A 72 -13.36 3.04 -11.40
C TYR A 72 -13.68 4.12 -10.38
N PHE A 73 -13.63 5.36 -10.83
CA PHE A 73 -14.08 6.54 -10.08
C PHE A 73 -15.04 7.32 -10.95
N GLU A 74 -16.13 7.80 -10.35
CA GLU A 74 -17.09 8.64 -11.06
C GLU A 74 -16.50 10.04 -11.30
N ASP A 75 -17.01 10.77 -12.28
CA ASP A 75 -16.53 12.13 -12.57
C ASP A 75 -16.62 13.05 -11.35
N ASN A 76 -17.63 12.85 -10.50
CA ASN A 76 -17.81 13.59 -9.25
C ASN A 76 -16.77 13.25 -8.17
N ASP A 77 -16.10 12.09 -8.26
CA ASP A 77 -15.03 11.70 -7.36
C ASP A 77 -13.74 12.45 -7.68
N ILE A 78 -13.57 12.84 -8.95
CA ILE A 78 -12.35 13.50 -9.44
C ILE A 78 -12.29 14.92 -8.90
N SER A 79 -11.42 15.13 -7.92
CA SER A 79 -11.30 16.38 -7.20
C SER A 79 -9.86 16.66 -6.81
N THR A 80 -9.50 17.94 -6.73
CA THR A 80 -8.23 18.41 -6.15
C THR A 80 -8.37 18.81 -4.67
N LYS A 81 -9.50 18.48 -4.03
CA LYS A 81 -9.71 18.65 -2.60
C LYS A 81 -9.35 17.36 -1.89
N ASN A 82 -8.51 17.45 -0.86
CA ASN A 82 -8.22 16.33 0.00
C ASN A 82 -9.46 16.01 0.87
N PHE A 83 -9.73 14.71 1.04
CA PHE A 83 -10.76 14.19 1.94
C PHE A 83 -10.38 12.77 2.39
N GLU A 84 -10.99 12.34 3.48
CA GLU A 84 -10.97 10.98 3.98
C GLU A 84 -12.37 10.63 4.47
N ASP A 85 -13.02 9.71 3.77
CA ASP A 85 -14.37 9.24 4.09
C ASP A 85 -14.33 7.77 4.48
N TYR A 86 -14.99 7.45 5.57
CA TYR A 86 -15.10 6.10 6.11
C TYR A 86 -16.58 5.73 6.25
N SER A 87 -17.00 4.66 5.60
CA SER A 87 -18.35 4.14 5.76
C SER A 87 -18.65 3.85 7.23
N LYS A 88 -19.89 4.04 7.64
CA LYS A 88 -20.34 3.55 8.95
C LYS A 88 -20.12 2.05 9.02
N LEU A 89 -19.83 1.55 10.23
CA LEU A 89 -19.84 0.11 10.46
C LEU A 89 -21.21 -0.45 10.08
N ASP A 90 -21.22 -1.63 9.50
CA ASP A 90 -22.46 -2.33 9.16
C ASP A 90 -23.15 -2.94 10.39
N ASP A 91 -24.29 -3.61 10.20
CA ASP A 91 -25.06 -4.25 11.28
C ASP A 91 -24.30 -5.37 12.02
N PHE A 92 -23.15 -5.76 11.54
CA PHE A 92 -22.25 -6.75 12.16
C PHE A 92 -20.98 -6.11 12.74
N ASP A 93 -20.96 -4.78 12.91
CA ASP A 93 -19.79 -3.99 13.38
C ASP A 93 -18.55 -4.09 12.47
N ARG A 94 -18.72 -4.41 11.18
CA ARG A 94 -17.63 -4.54 10.20
C ARG A 94 -17.36 -3.20 9.52
N ALA A 95 -16.08 -2.89 9.27
CA ALA A 95 -15.69 -1.74 8.49
C ALA A 95 -16.10 -1.94 7.01
N GLY A 96 -16.64 -0.89 6.41
CA GLY A 96 -17.01 -0.84 4.99
C GLY A 96 -15.97 -0.14 4.14
N VAL A 97 -16.43 0.56 3.11
CA VAL A 97 -15.54 1.30 2.20
C VAL A 97 -14.81 2.43 2.94
N ALA A 98 -13.51 2.52 2.70
CA ALA A 98 -12.69 3.68 3.03
C ALA A 98 -12.26 4.34 1.71
N PHE A 99 -12.53 5.63 1.56
CA PHE A 99 -12.26 6.39 0.36
C PHE A 99 -11.59 7.72 0.69
N ALA A 100 -10.47 8.01 0.04
CA ALA A 100 -9.73 9.23 0.29
C ALA A 100 -9.16 9.82 -1.00
N ASN A 101 -8.93 11.12 -0.98
CA ASN A 101 -8.10 11.80 -1.95
C ASN A 101 -6.76 12.16 -1.28
N ILE A 102 -5.79 11.28 -1.45
CA ILE A 102 -4.49 11.32 -0.76
C ILE A 102 -3.62 12.42 -1.37
N CYS A 103 -3.06 13.25 -0.50
CA CYS A 103 -2.08 14.27 -0.88
C CYS A 103 -1.05 14.47 0.26
N LYS A 104 -0.10 15.36 0.08
CA LYS A 104 0.90 15.65 1.13
C LYS A 104 0.30 16.09 2.47
N TYR A 105 -0.91 16.66 2.48
CA TYR A 105 -1.56 17.16 3.69
C TYR A 105 -2.35 16.09 4.44
N THR A 106 -2.72 14.99 3.79
CA THR A 106 -3.32 13.83 4.47
C THR A 106 -2.27 12.94 5.12
N MET A 107 -1.04 12.96 4.58
CA MET A 107 0.06 12.14 5.09
C MET A 107 0.58 12.68 6.44
N PRO A 108 1.08 11.80 7.33
CA PRO A 108 1.66 12.25 8.59
C PRO A 108 2.85 13.18 8.35
N PRO A 109 2.97 14.29 9.10
CA PRO A 109 4.15 15.14 9.06
C PRO A 109 5.43 14.34 9.35
N GLU A 110 6.54 14.78 8.77
CA GLU A 110 7.84 14.13 8.98
C GLU A 110 8.18 14.09 10.49
N GLY A 111 8.67 12.94 10.97
CA GLY A 111 9.00 12.72 12.36
C GLY A 111 7.80 12.36 13.26
N THR A 112 6.57 12.34 12.73
CA THR A 112 5.40 11.90 13.48
C THR A 112 5.52 10.43 13.87
N LYS A 113 5.40 10.12 15.15
CA LYS A 113 5.40 8.74 15.64
C LYS A 113 3.98 8.16 15.58
N ARG A 114 3.85 6.97 15.01
CA ARG A 114 2.60 6.22 15.02
C ARG A 114 2.25 5.80 16.45
N GLY A 115 1.02 6.05 16.87
CA GLY A 115 0.49 5.61 18.16
C GLY A 115 0.16 4.12 18.18
N ASN A 116 -0.24 3.60 19.35
CA ASN A 116 -0.72 2.24 19.47
C ASN A 116 -2.16 2.11 18.94
N ILE A 117 -2.47 0.96 18.35
CA ILE A 117 -3.82 0.59 17.95
C ILE A 117 -4.40 -0.27 19.08
N SER A 118 -5.47 0.22 19.72
CA SER A 118 -6.16 -0.50 20.80
C SER A 118 -7.40 -1.25 20.32
N TYR A 119 -8.05 -0.77 19.26
CA TYR A 119 -9.25 -1.37 18.73
C TYR A 119 -8.97 -2.77 18.17
N LYS A 120 -9.90 -3.68 18.40
CA LYS A 120 -9.89 -5.04 17.87
C LYS A 120 -11.05 -5.17 16.87
N PRO A 121 -10.77 -5.24 15.56
CA PRO A 121 -11.81 -5.41 14.54
C PRO A 121 -12.57 -6.72 14.71
N THR A 122 -13.68 -6.87 14.01
CA THR A 122 -14.47 -8.10 14.05
C THR A 122 -13.64 -9.32 13.69
N GLY A 123 -13.89 -10.44 14.36
CA GLY A 123 -13.16 -11.70 14.16
C GLY A 123 -11.71 -11.69 14.65
N TRP A 124 -11.29 -10.68 15.41
CA TRP A 124 -9.94 -10.63 15.97
C TRP A 124 -9.71 -11.75 16.99
N VAL A 125 -8.96 -12.75 16.57
CA VAL A 125 -8.48 -13.86 17.42
C VAL A 125 -6.97 -13.97 17.20
N GLN A 126 -6.18 -13.46 18.13
CA GLN A 126 -4.73 -13.51 17.97
C GLN A 126 -4.21 -14.94 17.96
N TYR A 127 -3.42 -15.26 16.95
CA TYR A 127 -2.73 -16.52 16.78
C TYR A 127 -1.23 -16.25 16.54
N LEU A 128 -0.40 -16.84 17.39
CA LEU A 128 1.05 -16.75 17.27
C LEU A 128 1.59 -18.07 16.73
N TYR A 129 2.58 -18.00 15.84
CA TYR A 129 3.19 -19.18 15.23
C TYR A 129 4.67 -18.91 14.86
N GLY A 130 5.29 -19.89 14.23
CA GLY A 130 6.71 -19.86 13.92
C GLY A 130 7.58 -20.18 15.12
N GLU A 131 8.89 -20.14 14.93
CA GLU A 131 9.84 -20.40 16.00
C GLU A 131 9.68 -19.38 17.13
N ASN A 132 9.53 -19.86 18.36
CA ASN A 132 9.30 -19.03 19.56
C ASN A 132 8.11 -18.07 19.46
N ASN A 133 7.05 -18.44 18.71
CA ASN A 133 5.89 -17.58 18.48
C ASN A 133 6.23 -16.19 17.91
N SER A 134 7.22 -16.14 17.03
CA SER A 134 7.75 -14.88 16.47
C SER A 134 6.86 -14.24 15.41
N LYS A 135 5.84 -14.95 14.91
CA LYS A 135 4.93 -14.50 13.86
C LYS A 135 3.51 -14.35 14.37
N HIS A 136 2.82 -13.35 13.87
CA HIS A 136 1.40 -13.12 14.09
C HIS A 136 0.61 -13.56 12.85
N LEU A 137 -0.51 -14.26 13.05
CA LEU A 137 -1.40 -14.60 11.94
C LEU A 137 -2.16 -13.38 11.46
N TYR A 138 -2.66 -12.57 12.41
CA TYR A 138 -3.50 -11.41 12.10
C TYR A 138 -2.83 -10.11 12.49
N GLU A 139 -3.06 -9.12 11.63
CA GLU A 139 -2.74 -7.72 11.84
C GLU A 139 -4.02 -6.89 11.91
N ARG A 140 -3.97 -5.74 12.58
CA ARG A 140 -5.01 -4.71 12.52
C ARG A 140 -4.74 -3.87 11.28
N CYS A 141 -5.23 -4.38 10.14
CA CYS A 141 -4.96 -3.78 8.85
C CYS A 141 -5.75 -2.48 8.70
N HIS A 142 -5.05 -1.39 8.40
CA HIS A 142 -5.70 -0.15 7.98
C HIS A 142 -6.19 -0.30 6.55
N LEU A 143 -7.40 0.19 6.27
CA LEU A 143 -7.90 0.33 4.90
C LEU A 143 -7.17 1.49 4.22
N ILE A 144 -7.19 2.69 4.80
CA ILE A 144 -6.29 3.77 4.42
C ILE A 144 -5.10 3.73 5.36
N ALA A 145 -3.92 3.41 4.82
CA ALA A 145 -2.70 3.26 5.59
C ALA A 145 -2.37 4.51 6.41
N TRP A 146 -1.83 4.33 7.62
CA TRP A 146 -1.37 5.45 8.44
C TRP A 146 -0.42 6.39 7.70
N GLN A 147 0.45 5.85 6.86
CA GLN A 147 1.38 6.66 6.04
C GLN A 147 0.69 7.53 4.99
N LEU A 148 -0.58 7.26 4.66
CA LEU A 148 -1.36 7.99 3.65
C LEU A 148 -2.38 8.96 4.27
N GLY A 149 -3.06 8.53 5.36
CA GLY A 149 -4.16 9.26 5.98
C GLY A 149 -3.88 9.73 7.40
N ASN A 150 -2.71 9.40 7.99
CA ASN A 150 -2.38 9.77 9.38
C ASN A 150 -3.39 9.28 10.44
N GLU A 151 -4.38 8.47 10.07
CA GLU A 151 -5.38 7.88 10.96
C GLU A 151 -4.86 6.60 11.60
N ASN A 152 -4.95 6.47 12.93
CA ASN A 152 -4.31 5.34 13.60
C ASN A 152 -5.28 4.35 14.28
N ASN A 153 -6.30 4.82 15.00
CA ASN A 153 -7.17 3.96 15.81
C ASN A 153 -8.66 4.14 15.50
N ASN A 154 -8.97 4.44 14.24
CA ASN A 154 -10.32 4.60 13.74
C ASN A 154 -10.95 3.23 13.46
N ARG A 155 -12.07 2.92 14.13
CA ARG A 155 -12.82 1.66 13.98
C ARG A 155 -13.29 1.40 12.55
N GLN A 156 -13.61 2.46 11.81
CA GLN A 156 -14.11 2.40 10.43
C GLN A 156 -12.98 2.19 9.41
N ASN A 157 -11.72 2.34 9.85
CA ASN A 157 -10.52 2.18 9.04
C ASN A 157 -9.74 0.88 9.36
N LEU A 158 -10.28 -0.02 10.17
CA LEU A 158 -9.54 -1.19 10.64
C LEU A 158 -10.31 -2.49 10.39
N ILE A 159 -9.63 -3.47 9.81
CA ILE A 159 -10.11 -4.84 9.65
C ILE A 159 -9.14 -5.83 10.29
N THR A 160 -9.62 -7.04 10.58
CA THR A 160 -8.78 -8.19 10.87
C THR A 160 -8.29 -8.77 9.55
N GLY A 161 -7.04 -8.50 9.20
CA GLY A 161 -6.37 -9.07 8.03
C GLY A 161 -5.26 -10.03 8.44
N THR A 162 -4.89 -10.93 7.56
CA THR A 162 -3.70 -11.77 7.75
C THR A 162 -2.44 -10.92 7.59
N ALA A 163 -1.32 -11.38 8.15
CA ALA A 163 -0.02 -10.75 7.92
C ALA A 163 0.30 -10.72 6.42
N GLN A 164 -0.01 -11.79 5.69
CA GLN A 164 0.22 -11.90 4.25
C GLN A 164 -0.62 -10.89 3.44
N LEU A 165 -1.89 -10.67 3.81
CA LEU A 165 -2.72 -9.60 3.24
C LEU A 165 -2.08 -8.23 3.51
N ASN A 166 -1.72 -7.95 4.77
CA ASN A 166 -1.16 -6.66 5.18
C ASN A 166 0.15 -6.34 4.43
N ASP A 167 1.03 -7.32 4.30
CA ASP A 167 2.29 -7.18 3.56
C ASP A 167 2.04 -6.85 2.08
N ALA A 168 1.07 -7.51 1.45
CA ALA A 168 0.69 -7.21 0.07
C ALA A 168 0.07 -5.82 -0.09
N MET A 169 -0.73 -5.35 0.88
CA MET A 169 -1.27 -3.98 0.87
C MET A 169 -0.15 -2.93 0.88
N ILE A 170 0.88 -3.13 1.72
CA ILE A 170 2.00 -2.19 1.88
C ILE A 170 2.71 -1.92 0.54
N GLU A 171 2.79 -2.89 -0.35
CA GLU A 171 3.39 -2.69 -1.68
C GLU A 171 2.65 -1.61 -2.47
N TYR A 172 1.31 -1.66 -2.53
CA TYR A 172 0.47 -0.69 -3.24
C TYR A 172 0.38 0.66 -2.51
N GLU A 173 0.32 0.64 -1.20
CA GLU A 173 0.40 1.85 -0.36
C GLU A 173 1.68 2.63 -0.62
N ASN A 174 2.81 1.92 -0.73
CA ASN A 174 4.11 2.53 -1.02
C ASN A 174 4.17 3.15 -2.43
N ILE A 175 3.48 2.58 -3.42
CA ILE A 175 3.37 3.18 -4.75
C ILE A 175 2.72 4.57 -4.63
N VAL A 176 1.58 4.67 -3.95
CA VAL A 176 0.87 5.93 -3.73
C VAL A 176 1.74 6.92 -2.94
N ALA A 177 2.28 6.48 -1.79
CA ALA A 177 3.09 7.33 -0.93
C ALA A 177 4.33 7.88 -1.63
N ASN A 178 5.05 7.03 -2.37
CA ASN A 178 6.26 7.42 -3.08
C ASN A 178 5.96 8.39 -4.23
N TRP A 179 4.87 8.16 -4.97
CA TRP A 179 4.45 9.06 -6.04
C TRP A 179 4.13 10.45 -5.49
N ILE A 180 3.31 10.57 -4.45
CA ILE A 180 3.00 11.84 -3.79
C ILE A 180 4.27 12.53 -3.28
N LYS A 181 5.17 11.81 -2.59
CA LYS A 181 6.42 12.35 -2.09
C LYS A 181 7.33 12.86 -3.22
N GLN A 182 7.40 12.15 -4.34
CA GLN A 182 8.18 12.56 -5.51
C GLN A 182 7.60 13.84 -6.13
N LYS A 183 6.28 13.93 -6.29
CA LYS A 183 5.59 15.07 -6.87
C LYS A 183 5.66 16.31 -5.99
N ASN A 184 5.58 16.16 -4.69
CA ASN A 184 5.69 17.28 -3.73
C ASN A 184 7.00 18.08 -3.86
N ARG A 185 8.07 17.48 -4.39
CA ARG A 185 9.34 18.20 -4.66
C ARG A 185 9.20 19.29 -5.72
N GLN A 186 8.10 19.32 -6.46
CA GLN A 186 7.82 20.27 -7.54
C GLN A 186 7.00 21.48 -7.10
N ASN A 187 6.73 21.66 -5.79
CA ASN A 187 5.88 22.73 -5.23
C ASN A 187 4.46 22.81 -5.80
N LYS A 188 3.93 21.68 -6.27
CA LYS A 188 2.54 21.54 -6.72
C LYS A 188 1.82 20.58 -5.79
N ASP A 189 0.52 20.76 -5.63
CA ASP A 189 -0.31 19.82 -4.93
C ASP A 189 -0.77 18.75 -5.91
N TYR A 190 -0.49 17.51 -5.57
CA TYR A 190 -0.88 16.33 -6.34
C TYR A 190 -1.71 15.40 -5.48
N HIS A 191 -2.70 14.78 -6.10
CA HIS A 191 -3.68 13.95 -5.44
C HIS A 191 -3.77 12.56 -6.08
N VAL A 192 -4.08 11.57 -5.23
CA VAL A 192 -4.40 10.21 -5.65
C VAL A 192 -5.72 9.82 -5.01
N LEU A 193 -6.76 9.61 -5.82
CA LEU A 193 -7.96 8.92 -5.37
C LEU A 193 -7.58 7.51 -4.96
N TYR A 194 -7.96 7.12 -3.74
CA TYR A 194 -7.60 5.84 -3.14
C TYR A 194 -8.80 5.27 -2.40
N ARG A 195 -9.29 4.12 -2.85
CA ARG A 195 -10.47 3.46 -2.29
C ARG A 195 -10.18 2.01 -1.96
N ILE A 196 -10.49 1.63 -0.73
CA ILE A 196 -10.39 0.25 -0.26
C ILE A 196 -11.77 -0.25 0.11
N THR A 197 -12.15 -1.39 -0.46
CA THR A 197 -13.43 -2.04 -0.22
C THR A 197 -13.22 -3.44 0.32
N PRO A 198 -13.42 -3.68 1.62
CA PRO A 198 -13.40 -5.04 2.17
C PRO A 198 -14.63 -5.82 1.69
N ILE A 199 -14.42 -7.06 1.27
CA ILE A 199 -15.48 -7.94 0.76
C ILE A 199 -15.78 -9.03 1.76
N TYR A 200 -17.02 -9.06 2.23
CA TYR A 200 -17.49 -10.04 3.21
C TYR A 200 -18.53 -10.99 2.56
N GLU A 201 -18.45 -12.25 2.89
CA GLU A 201 -19.48 -13.23 2.54
C GLU A 201 -20.51 -13.33 3.66
N GLY A 202 -21.76 -13.02 3.36
CA GLY A 202 -22.86 -13.10 4.30
C GLY A 202 -22.56 -12.42 5.64
N LYS A 203 -22.64 -13.19 6.74
CA LYS A 203 -22.40 -12.71 8.11
C LYS A 203 -20.98 -12.96 8.62
N ASN A 204 -20.04 -13.30 7.75
CA ASN A 204 -18.66 -13.55 8.14
C ASN A 204 -18.05 -12.32 8.83
N LYS A 205 -17.29 -12.55 9.89
CA LYS A 205 -16.63 -11.50 10.66
C LYS A 205 -15.36 -10.98 9.98
N LEU A 206 -14.70 -11.82 9.17
CA LEU A 206 -13.54 -11.45 8.39
C LEU A 206 -13.94 -11.23 6.94
N ALA A 207 -13.34 -10.24 6.30
CA ALA A 207 -13.40 -10.10 4.86
C ALA A 207 -12.67 -11.26 4.18
N THR A 208 -13.18 -11.76 3.06
CA THR A 208 -12.50 -12.75 2.22
C THR A 208 -11.30 -12.17 1.49
N GLY A 209 -11.29 -10.86 1.35
CA GLY A 209 -10.23 -10.05 0.78
C GLY A 209 -10.66 -8.60 0.69
N ILE A 210 -9.82 -7.80 0.07
CA ILE A 210 -10.08 -6.37 -0.16
C ILE A 210 -9.86 -6.02 -1.63
N GLN A 211 -10.68 -5.12 -2.15
CA GLN A 211 -10.38 -4.40 -3.37
C GLN A 211 -9.57 -3.15 -3.02
N MET A 212 -8.48 -2.90 -3.76
CA MET A 212 -7.70 -1.66 -3.70
C MET A 212 -7.73 -0.97 -5.04
N GLU A 213 -8.21 0.26 -5.07
CA GLU A 213 -8.26 1.09 -6.27
C GLU A 213 -7.51 2.40 -6.03
N ALA A 214 -6.71 2.81 -7.00
CA ALA A 214 -6.05 4.11 -6.95
C ALA A 214 -5.92 4.72 -8.34
N LYS A 215 -6.03 6.06 -8.40
CA LYS A 215 -5.84 6.84 -9.62
C LYS A 215 -5.29 8.22 -9.28
N SER A 216 -4.18 8.60 -9.89
CA SER A 216 -3.68 9.98 -9.80
C SER A 216 -4.61 10.95 -10.54
N VAL A 217 -4.76 12.17 -10.01
CA VAL A 217 -5.78 13.14 -10.46
C VAL A 217 -5.21 14.10 -11.50
N GLU A 218 -4.12 14.81 -11.19
CA GLU A 218 -3.63 15.91 -12.01
C GLU A 218 -2.82 15.47 -13.22
N GLU A 219 -2.18 14.31 -13.13
CA GLU A 219 -1.40 13.72 -14.23
C GLU A 219 -1.32 12.21 -14.09
N GLU A 220 -0.99 11.52 -15.16
CA GLU A 220 -0.78 10.07 -15.15
C GLU A 220 0.39 9.68 -14.23
N GLY A 221 0.25 8.55 -13.54
CA GLY A 221 1.31 8.04 -12.68
C GLY A 221 0.89 6.87 -11.79
N VAL A 222 -0.19 7.00 -11.04
CA VAL A 222 -0.76 5.91 -10.26
C VAL A 222 -2.07 5.48 -10.90
N SER A 223 -2.20 4.21 -11.25
CA SER A 223 -3.45 3.59 -11.71
C SER A 223 -3.41 2.10 -11.42
N PHE A 224 -4.30 1.61 -10.55
CA PHE A 224 -4.47 0.18 -10.33
C PHE A 224 -5.85 -0.16 -9.75
N ASN A 225 -6.27 -1.41 -9.98
CA ASN A 225 -7.44 -2.02 -9.38
C ASN A 225 -7.12 -3.48 -9.08
N LYS A 226 -6.89 -3.78 -7.82
CA LYS A 226 -6.44 -5.09 -7.34
C LYS A 226 -7.42 -5.67 -6.33
N PHE A 227 -7.54 -6.99 -6.33
CA PHE A 227 -8.12 -7.71 -5.22
C PHE A 227 -7.03 -8.50 -4.51
N ILE A 228 -6.96 -8.39 -3.20
CA ILE A 228 -6.01 -9.08 -2.34
C ILE A 228 -6.78 -10.01 -1.43
N TYR A 229 -6.49 -11.31 -1.51
CA TYR A 229 -7.14 -12.31 -0.67
C TYR A 229 -6.68 -12.21 0.78
N ASN A 230 -7.62 -12.39 1.70
CA ASN A 230 -7.33 -12.43 3.14
C ASN A 230 -7.00 -13.86 3.58
N VAL A 231 -5.90 -14.37 3.11
CA VAL A 231 -5.42 -15.73 3.36
C VAL A 231 -4.03 -15.70 4.02
N GLN A 232 -3.63 -16.81 4.62
CA GLN A 232 -2.28 -17.02 5.14
C GLN A 232 -1.84 -18.42 4.76
N ASP A 233 -0.66 -18.54 4.14
CA ASP A 233 -0.09 -19.83 3.76
C ASP A 233 -0.01 -20.77 4.95
N ASN A 234 -0.35 -22.04 4.73
CA ASN A 234 -0.39 -23.08 5.72
C ASN A 234 -1.46 -22.90 6.81
N PHE A 235 -2.44 -22.04 6.61
CA PHE A 235 -3.56 -21.87 7.54
C PHE A 235 -4.90 -22.10 6.86
N GLU A 236 -5.78 -22.78 7.56
CA GLU A 236 -7.22 -22.82 7.30
C GLU A 236 -7.89 -21.79 8.21
N ILE A 237 -8.61 -20.82 7.62
CA ILE A 237 -9.24 -19.71 8.33
C ILE A 237 -10.76 -19.88 8.30
N ASP A 238 -11.39 -19.87 9.47
CA ASP A 238 -12.84 -19.75 9.61
C ASP A 238 -13.23 -18.26 9.62
N TYR A 239 -13.65 -17.74 8.48
CA TYR A 239 -14.05 -16.35 8.30
C TYR A 239 -15.26 -15.95 9.14
N SER A 240 -16.09 -16.89 9.55
CA SER A 240 -17.26 -16.60 10.39
C SER A 240 -16.88 -16.22 11.82
N THR A 241 -15.75 -16.72 12.32
CA THR A 241 -15.31 -16.52 13.71
C THR A 241 -13.97 -15.84 13.85
N GLY A 242 -13.09 -15.91 12.84
CA GLY A 242 -11.69 -15.52 12.91
C GLY A 242 -10.78 -16.59 13.51
N LYS A 243 -11.30 -17.75 13.88
CA LYS A 243 -10.46 -18.87 14.32
C LYS A 243 -9.66 -19.41 13.13
N ALA A 244 -8.49 -19.93 13.42
CA ALA A 244 -7.63 -20.51 12.39
C ALA A 244 -6.94 -21.77 12.89
N LYS A 245 -6.56 -22.63 11.94
CA LYS A 245 -5.84 -23.86 12.19
C LYS A 245 -4.63 -23.92 11.26
N LEU A 246 -3.46 -24.19 11.82
CA LEU A 246 -2.26 -24.49 11.04
C LEU A 246 -2.45 -25.86 10.36
N ILE A 247 -2.32 -25.87 9.04
CA ILE A 247 -2.33 -27.08 8.22
C ILE A 247 -0.89 -27.42 7.84
N LYS A 248 -0.53 -28.67 8.01
CA LYS A 248 0.83 -29.14 7.70
C LYS A 248 1.03 -29.32 6.21
#